data_634921d4fc52614f835ce858b17c6f9c
#
_entry.id   634921d4fc52614f835ce858b17c6f9c
#
_cell.length_a   1.000
_cell.length_b   1.000
_cell.length_c   1.000
_cell.angle_alpha   90.00
_cell.angle_beta   90.00
_cell.angle_gamma   90.00
#
_symmetry.space_group_name_H-M   'P 1'
#
loop_
_entity.id
_entity.type
_entity.pdbx_description
1 polymer ?
#
loop_
_entity_poly.entity_id
_entity_poly.type
_entity_poly.pdbx_seq_one_letter_code
_entity_poly.pdbx_strand_id
1 'polypeptide(L)'
;MFSLTRRATLLSGLSLPFVARGASAAEGTLRRGNRFEPASLDPHKVRTDYESAIIHDLFEGLTTYDAEGNPGPGLAASWSPSPDGLRYTFRLRPGLMWSDGVPITAEDAVFSFRRLMEPKTAANYAQLMYLLKNGRAVNTGAMPPDALGVSAPDAATVVLELETPAPFLPEILANAFAVLVPRHVIAKYGDNWTAPGAMVSNGAFTLEAWEPQSRIVLAHNPRFYAAASSQLARVIYVPTEDLASGLARFRSGQLDMQLDFPVAQVGALRADMPVETRLTPSLLTYYLTLNTQNPKFADNRVRRALSLAVDREILTAKVLRAGEQPAYSFVPPSVAIYRPARMDFAETAPEIRLAEARRLLAEAGYTPDTPLTVTYSHSSNLDLRRIAVIIAGMWKRVGVETRLHNTEGKVHFANLRQGEYEAAFVGWSADFNDASSFLYILQSDSVNSNYSRYNNPAYDALMKRAAAMENASARAELLRQAEEIAMRDQPVIPLYFGVTKSLVSQRVVGWRANAVDVHLSRYLSVVK
;
A
#
# COMPACT_ATOMS: atom_id res chain seq x y z
N MET A 1 28.96 -69.84 57.21
CA MET A 1 27.49 -69.77 57.08
C MET A 1 27.04 -68.30 57.08
N PHE A 2 26.69 -67.84 56.02
CA PHE A 2 25.69 -66.79 55.79
C PHE A 2 25.74 -66.31 54.33
N SER A 3 24.70 -66.68 53.64
CA SER A 3 24.45 -66.37 52.24
C SER A 3 24.00 -64.91 52.08
N LEU A 4 24.58 -64.15 51.18
CA LEU A 4 24.12 -62.81 50.76
C LEU A 4 23.63 -62.86 49.31
N THR A 5 22.33 -62.86 49.12
CA THR A 5 21.64 -62.75 47.83
C THR A 5 21.68 -61.30 47.34
N ARG A 6 22.29 -61.06 46.16
CA ARG A 6 22.21 -59.78 45.42
C ARG A 6 20.86 -59.71 44.70
N ARG A 7 20.03 -58.73 45.03
CA ARG A 7 18.86 -58.30 44.24
C ARG A 7 19.34 -57.33 43.14
N ALA A 8 19.23 -57.73 41.88
CA ALA A 8 19.40 -56.85 40.72
C ALA A 8 18.07 -56.11 40.46
N THR A 9 18.08 -54.78 40.54
CA THR A 9 16.94 -53.91 40.19
C THR A 9 17.03 -53.61 38.70
N LEU A 10 16.11 -54.16 37.92
CA LEU A 10 15.90 -53.81 36.51
C LEU A 10 15.16 -52.45 36.44
N LEU A 11 15.84 -51.39 35.96
CA LEU A 11 15.22 -50.14 35.55
C LEU A 11 14.68 -50.34 34.13
N SER A 12 13.38 -50.53 34.03
CA SER A 12 12.65 -50.49 32.76
C SER A 12 12.51 -49.02 32.29
N GLY A 13 13.32 -48.64 31.31
CA GLY A 13 13.19 -47.37 30.61
C GLY A 13 11.89 -47.36 29.79
N LEU A 14 10.88 -46.57 30.20
CA LEU A 14 9.75 -46.22 29.32
C LEU A 14 10.24 -45.28 28.21
N SER A 15 10.51 -45.79 27.05
CA SER A 15 10.60 -45.00 25.82
C SER A 15 9.20 -44.59 25.38
N LEU A 16 8.82 -43.31 25.66
CA LEU A 16 7.65 -42.70 25.06
C LEU A 16 7.87 -42.60 23.54
N PRO A 17 6.94 -43.09 22.70
CA PRO A 17 7.04 -42.89 21.28
C PRO A 17 6.89 -41.37 20.98
N PHE A 18 7.91 -40.80 20.38
CA PHE A 18 7.84 -39.47 19.77
C PHE A 18 6.86 -39.58 18.59
N VAL A 19 5.60 -39.27 18.82
CA VAL A 19 4.62 -39.12 17.74
C VAL A 19 5.03 -37.87 16.96
N ALA A 20 5.78 -38.09 15.90
CA ALA A 20 5.93 -37.07 14.86
C ALA A 20 4.52 -36.71 14.40
N ARG A 21 4.04 -35.52 14.79
CA ARG A 21 2.85 -34.94 14.18
C ARG A 21 3.16 -34.83 12.68
N GLY A 22 2.66 -35.77 11.90
CA GLY A 22 2.66 -35.67 10.47
C GLY A 22 2.05 -34.32 10.07
N ALA A 23 2.74 -33.56 9.25
CA ALA A 23 2.20 -32.35 8.66
C ALA A 23 0.86 -32.74 8.02
N SER A 24 -0.24 -32.21 8.55
CA SER A 24 -1.56 -32.40 7.94
C SER A 24 -1.46 -31.89 6.51
N ALA A 25 -1.82 -32.72 5.54
CA ALA A 25 -1.88 -32.28 4.15
C ALA A 25 -2.83 -31.08 4.06
N ALA A 26 -2.41 -30.02 3.39
CA ALA A 26 -3.23 -28.83 3.19
C ALA A 26 -4.54 -29.23 2.50
N GLU A 27 -5.65 -28.86 3.13
CA GLU A 27 -7.00 -29.16 2.62
C GLU A 27 -7.73 -27.85 2.29
N GLY A 28 -8.60 -27.89 1.28
CA GLY A 28 -9.44 -26.77 0.91
C GLY A 28 -8.93 -25.95 -0.26
N THR A 29 -9.87 -25.31 -0.91
CA THR A 29 -9.64 -24.41 -2.05
C THR A 29 -10.27 -23.06 -1.74
N LEU A 30 -9.48 -21.99 -1.83
CA LEU A 30 -9.96 -20.62 -1.73
C LEU A 30 -10.17 -20.04 -3.12
N ARG A 31 -11.36 -19.51 -3.40
CA ARG A 31 -11.72 -18.89 -4.68
C ARG A 31 -11.84 -17.38 -4.48
N ARG A 32 -10.93 -16.63 -5.11
CA ARG A 32 -10.81 -15.16 -4.99
C ARG A 32 -11.23 -14.49 -6.30
N GLY A 33 -12.25 -13.65 -6.25
CA GLY A 33 -12.55 -12.71 -7.33
C GLY A 33 -11.45 -11.64 -7.39
N ASN A 34 -10.84 -11.52 -8.56
CA ASN A 34 -9.67 -10.67 -8.79
C ASN A 34 -9.99 -9.67 -9.90
N ARG A 35 -10.33 -8.45 -9.57
CA ARG A 35 -10.84 -7.35 -10.44
C ARG A 35 -10.57 -7.53 -11.95
N PHE A 36 -9.32 -7.73 -12.34
CA PHE A 36 -8.89 -7.86 -13.73
C PHE A 36 -7.93 -9.04 -13.93
N GLU A 37 -7.76 -9.44 -15.18
CA GLU A 37 -6.68 -10.31 -15.60
C GLU A 37 -5.34 -9.62 -15.39
N PRO A 38 -4.34 -10.26 -14.73
CA PRO A 38 -3.01 -9.69 -14.60
C PRO A 38 -2.33 -9.58 -15.98
N ALA A 39 -1.67 -8.47 -16.22
CA ALA A 39 -0.89 -8.30 -17.44
C ALA A 39 0.40 -9.13 -17.41
N SER A 40 0.92 -9.44 -16.22
CA SER A 40 2.12 -10.22 -16.00
C SER A 40 2.13 -10.82 -14.60
N LEU A 41 2.78 -11.97 -14.44
CA LEU A 41 3.16 -12.54 -13.14
C LEU A 41 4.65 -12.33 -12.83
N ASP A 42 5.37 -11.52 -13.59
CA ASP A 42 6.71 -11.06 -13.26
C ASP A 42 6.62 -9.97 -12.17
N PRO A 43 7.15 -10.21 -10.96
CA PRO A 43 7.05 -9.26 -9.85
C PRO A 43 7.58 -7.86 -10.19
N HIS A 44 8.66 -7.77 -10.98
CA HIS A 44 9.24 -6.48 -11.34
C HIS A 44 8.38 -5.68 -12.35
N LYS A 45 7.38 -6.32 -12.97
CA LYS A 45 6.43 -5.69 -13.91
C LYS A 45 5.06 -5.41 -13.29
N VAL A 46 4.88 -5.66 -11.99
CA VAL A 46 3.62 -5.41 -11.28
C VAL A 46 3.24 -3.93 -11.35
N ARG A 47 1.92 -3.66 -11.46
CA ARG A 47 1.37 -2.30 -11.55
C ARG A 47 0.20 -2.07 -10.61
N THR A 48 -0.46 -3.12 -10.17
CA THR A 48 -1.77 -3.05 -9.52
C THR A 48 -1.85 -3.95 -8.30
N ASP A 49 -2.79 -3.63 -7.41
CA ASP A 49 -3.12 -4.39 -6.22
C ASP A 49 -3.55 -5.83 -6.52
N TYR A 50 -4.34 -6.02 -7.59
CA TYR A 50 -4.80 -7.36 -7.99
C TYR A 50 -3.70 -8.25 -8.59
N GLU A 51 -2.66 -7.66 -9.20
CA GLU A 51 -1.44 -8.38 -9.59
C GLU A 51 -0.59 -8.70 -8.35
N SER A 52 -0.43 -7.74 -7.44
CA SER A 52 0.31 -7.89 -6.19
C SER A 52 -0.23 -9.03 -5.33
N ALA A 53 -1.56 -9.19 -5.26
CA ALA A 53 -2.19 -10.27 -4.49
C ALA A 53 -1.76 -11.66 -4.96
N ILE A 54 -1.64 -11.89 -6.27
CA ILE A 54 -1.18 -13.17 -6.85
C ILE A 54 0.33 -13.34 -6.62
N ILE A 55 1.09 -12.27 -6.83
CA ILE A 55 2.56 -12.29 -6.69
C ILE A 55 2.97 -12.60 -5.25
N HIS A 56 2.30 -12.04 -4.25
CA HIS A 56 2.56 -12.34 -2.84
C HIS A 56 2.26 -13.79 -2.44
N ASP A 57 1.36 -14.46 -3.12
CA ASP A 57 1.12 -15.89 -2.90
C ASP A 57 2.22 -16.75 -3.57
N LEU A 58 2.76 -16.30 -4.71
CA LEU A 58 3.81 -17.00 -5.48
C LEU A 58 5.22 -16.71 -4.97
N PHE A 59 5.49 -15.51 -4.49
CA PHE A 59 6.83 -15.05 -4.15
C PHE A 59 6.89 -14.35 -2.79
N GLU A 60 8.08 -14.37 -2.19
CA GLU A 60 8.38 -13.65 -0.96
C GLU A 60 9.70 -12.88 -1.07
N GLY A 61 9.76 -11.73 -0.41
CA GLY A 61 10.93 -10.87 -0.32
C GLY A 61 11.78 -11.11 0.94
N LEU A 62 12.75 -10.23 1.17
CA LEU A 62 13.52 -10.23 2.43
C LEU A 62 12.60 -10.00 3.63
N THR A 63 11.64 -9.10 3.49
CA THR A 63 10.53 -8.87 4.41
C THR A 63 9.21 -9.24 3.73
N THR A 64 8.14 -9.38 4.51
CA THR A 64 6.80 -9.74 4.05
C THR A 64 5.77 -9.12 4.98
N TYR A 65 4.49 -9.21 4.65
CA TYR A 65 3.41 -8.79 5.54
C TYR A 65 2.94 -9.93 6.46
N ASP A 66 2.60 -9.58 7.71
CA ASP A 66 1.83 -10.44 8.59
C ASP A 66 0.32 -10.42 8.24
N ALA A 67 -0.51 -11.11 9.03
CA ALA A 67 -1.96 -11.14 8.79
C ALA A 67 -2.65 -9.79 9.04
N GLU A 68 -2.05 -8.94 9.82
CA GLU A 68 -2.49 -7.59 10.17
C GLU A 68 -1.99 -6.52 9.18
N GLY A 69 -1.17 -6.93 8.17
CA GLY A 69 -0.61 -6.03 7.16
C GLY A 69 0.60 -5.23 7.63
N ASN A 70 1.25 -5.63 8.73
CA ASN A 70 2.50 -5.03 9.15
C ASN A 70 3.69 -5.74 8.49
N PRO A 71 4.79 -5.04 8.20
CA PRO A 71 6.00 -5.67 7.70
C PRO A 71 6.66 -6.52 8.77
N GLY A 72 7.11 -7.70 8.36
CA GLY A 72 7.76 -8.66 9.23
C GLY A 72 8.84 -9.48 8.51
N PRO A 73 9.47 -10.41 9.23
CA PRO A 73 10.47 -11.30 8.66
C PRO A 73 9.90 -12.21 7.55
N GLY A 74 10.42 -12.03 6.33
CA GLY A 74 10.15 -12.89 5.18
C GLY A 74 11.23 -13.96 5.02
N LEU A 75 11.93 -13.98 3.88
CA LEU A 75 13.10 -14.84 3.67
C LEU A 75 14.25 -14.48 4.61
N ALA A 76 14.37 -13.20 5.01
CA ALA A 76 15.26 -12.84 6.10
C ALA A 76 14.60 -13.15 7.45
N ALA A 77 15.31 -13.84 8.34
CA ALA A 77 14.86 -14.09 9.71
C ALA A 77 14.95 -12.82 10.57
N SER A 78 15.89 -11.92 10.25
CA SER A 78 16.12 -10.66 10.95
C SER A 78 16.86 -9.67 10.07
N TRP A 79 16.82 -8.40 10.47
CA TRP A 79 17.65 -7.34 9.90
C TRP A 79 18.09 -6.35 10.97
N SER A 80 19.14 -5.61 10.67
CA SER A 80 19.64 -4.54 11.52
C SER A 80 20.13 -3.37 10.68
N PRO A 81 19.74 -2.11 10.99
CA PRO A 81 20.36 -0.93 10.42
C PRO A 81 21.74 -0.66 11.08
N SER A 82 22.62 0.06 10.36
CA SER A 82 23.79 0.67 10.95
C SER A 82 23.40 1.92 11.75
N PRO A 83 24.26 2.42 12.67
CA PRO A 83 23.94 3.60 13.50
C PRO A 83 23.64 4.88 12.71
N ASP A 84 24.13 5.01 11.48
CA ASP A 84 23.85 6.12 10.58
C ASP A 84 22.62 5.90 9.69
N GLY A 85 21.97 4.72 9.79
CA GLY A 85 20.80 4.33 9.00
C GLY A 85 21.10 4.13 7.51
N LEU A 86 22.37 4.16 7.08
CA LEU A 86 22.76 4.06 5.67
C LEU A 86 23.07 2.64 5.20
N ARG A 87 23.05 1.66 6.10
CA ARG A 87 23.30 0.26 5.78
C ARG A 87 22.32 -0.62 6.53
N TYR A 88 21.69 -1.55 5.81
CA TYR A 88 20.85 -2.60 6.38
C TYR A 88 21.47 -3.96 6.11
N THR A 89 21.62 -4.77 7.16
CA THR A 89 22.13 -6.15 7.07
C THR A 89 20.99 -7.11 7.34
N PHE A 90 20.64 -7.94 6.36
CA PHE A 90 19.60 -8.97 6.45
C PHE A 90 20.24 -10.34 6.59
N ARG A 91 19.72 -11.16 7.52
CA ARG A 91 20.13 -12.55 7.72
C ARG A 91 19.06 -13.48 7.19
N LEU A 92 19.37 -14.22 6.13
CA LEU A 92 18.46 -15.20 5.54
C LEU A 92 18.20 -16.37 6.50
N ARG A 93 17.00 -16.94 6.42
CA ARG A 93 16.67 -18.18 7.13
C ARG A 93 17.51 -19.33 6.60
N PRO A 94 17.87 -20.31 7.44
CA PRO A 94 18.52 -21.51 6.97
C PRO A 94 17.57 -22.40 6.15
N GLY A 95 18.10 -23.13 5.17
CA GLY A 95 17.36 -24.14 4.41
C GLY A 95 16.31 -23.61 3.44
N LEU A 96 16.39 -22.34 3.04
CA LEU A 96 15.50 -21.77 2.03
C LEU A 96 15.70 -22.45 0.68
N MET A 97 14.58 -22.77 0.02
CA MET A 97 14.56 -23.41 -1.29
C MET A 97 13.55 -22.79 -2.23
N TRP A 98 13.89 -22.74 -3.49
CA TRP A 98 12.92 -22.55 -4.57
C TRP A 98 12.01 -23.79 -4.69
N SER A 99 10.86 -23.64 -5.34
CA SER A 99 9.88 -24.74 -5.48
C SER A 99 10.39 -25.94 -6.29
N ASP A 100 11.45 -25.78 -7.09
CA ASP A 100 12.14 -26.87 -7.80
C ASP A 100 13.21 -27.56 -6.96
N GLY A 101 13.51 -27.04 -5.75
CA GLY A 101 14.51 -27.61 -4.83
C GLY A 101 15.90 -26.99 -4.93
N VAL A 102 16.09 -25.98 -5.77
CA VAL A 102 17.34 -25.20 -5.80
C VAL A 102 17.42 -24.33 -4.54
N PRO A 103 18.57 -24.30 -3.81
CA PRO A 103 18.73 -23.45 -2.65
C PRO A 103 18.62 -21.95 -2.99
N ILE A 104 17.97 -21.18 -2.12
CA ILE A 104 17.95 -19.72 -2.18
C ILE A 104 19.13 -19.20 -1.36
N THR A 105 19.89 -18.29 -1.95
CA THR A 105 21.05 -17.67 -1.33
C THR A 105 20.97 -16.15 -1.41
N ALA A 106 21.86 -15.44 -0.70
CA ALA A 106 21.97 -13.99 -0.76
C ALA A 106 22.27 -13.46 -2.18
N GLU A 107 22.91 -14.29 -3.03
CA GLU A 107 23.13 -13.95 -4.44
C GLU A 107 21.83 -13.85 -5.25
N ASP A 108 20.77 -14.58 -4.87
CA ASP A 108 19.47 -14.42 -5.52
C ASP A 108 18.84 -13.06 -5.18
N ALA A 109 19.08 -12.53 -3.97
CA ALA A 109 18.67 -11.19 -3.62
C ALA A 109 19.44 -10.12 -4.40
N VAL A 110 20.78 -10.27 -4.50
CA VAL A 110 21.62 -9.37 -5.30
C VAL A 110 21.15 -9.36 -6.76
N PHE A 111 20.91 -10.53 -7.33
CA PHE A 111 20.39 -10.65 -8.69
C PHE A 111 19.01 -9.95 -8.83
N SER A 112 18.11 -10.18 -7.89
CA SER A 112 16.74 -9.65 -7.95
C SER A 112 16.73 -8.13 -7.92
N PHE A 113 17.48 -7.50 -7.00
CA PHE A 113 17.55 -6.04 -6.91
C PHE A 113 18.27 -5.43 -8.12
N ARG A 114 19.35 -6.04 -8.62
CA ARG A 114 20.02 -5.58 -9.84
C ARG A 114 19.09 -5.65 -11.05
N ARG A 115 18.33 -6.77 -11.21
CA ARG A 115 17.34 -6.92 -12.28
C ARG A 115 16.22 -5.90 -12.16
N LEU A 116 15.72 -5.66 -10.94
CA LEU A 116 14.69 -4.64 -10.68
C LEU A 116 15.14 -3.26 -11.16
N MET A 117 16.41 -2.91 -10.91
CA MET A 117 16.96 -1.59 -11.24
C MET A 117 17.53 -1.50 -12.67
N GLU A 118 17.66 -2.62 -13.37
CA GLU A 118 18.19 -2.62 -14.75
C GLU A 118 17.18 -1.99 -15.71
N PRO A 119 17.59 -0.98 -16.55
CA PRO A 119 16.67 -0.27 -17.46
C PRO A 119 15.86 -1.18 -18.38
N LYS A 120 16.48 -2.26 -18.88
CA LYS A 120 15.82 -3.21 -19.80
C LYS A 120 14.66 -3.98 -19.14
N THR A 121 14.64 -4.13 -17.82
CA THR A 121 13.55 -4.77 -17.09
C THR A 121 12.28 -3.91 -17.15
N ALA A 122 12.43 -2.57 -17.30
CA ALA A 122 11.34 -1.60 -17.33
C ALA A 122 10.39 -1.77 -16.12
N ALA A 123 10.98 -1.92 -14.93
CA ALA A 123 10.24 -2.14 -13.70
C ALA A 123 9.41 -0.91 -13.31
N ASN A 124 8.11 -1.12 -13.03
CA ASN A 124 7.18 -0.01 -12.80
C ASN A 124 7.41 0.74 -11.49
N TYR A 125 7.98 0.06 -10.47
CA TYR A 125 8.22 0.63 -9.14
C TYR A 125 9.71 0.81 -8.83
N ALA A 126 10.59 0.81 -9.84
CA ALA A 126 12.04 0.99 -9.65
C ALA A 126 12.37 2.28 -8.87
N GLN A 127 11.58 3.35 -9.03
CA GLN A 127 11.79 4.63 -8.34
C GLN A 127 11.70 4.51 -6.80
N LEU A 128 10.96 3.55 -6.25
CA LEU A 128 10.91 3.32 -4.80
C LEU A 128 12.23 2.76 -4.25
N MET A 129 13.07 2.20 -5.14
CA MET A 129 14.40 1.71 -4.78
C MET A 129 15.53 2.70 -5.10
N TYR A 130 15.23 3.95 -5.49
CA TYR A 130 16.24 5.02 -5.64
C TYR A 130 16.90 5.41 -4.32
N LEU A 131 16.34 4.96 -3.21
CA LEU A 131 16.97 5.03 -1.90
C LEU A 131 18.25 4.17 -1.78
N LEU A 132 18.41 3.14 -2.60
CA LEU A 132 19.65 2.37 -2.68
C LEU A 132 20.77 3.22 -3.28
N LYS A 133 21.97 3.07 -2.75
CA LYS A 133 23.17 3.70 -3.29
C LYS A 133 23.33 3.42 -4.79
N ASN A 134 23.50 4.46 -5.57
CA ASN A 134 23.52 4.46 -7.02
C ASN A 134 22.20 4.01 -7.71
N GLY A 135 21.10 3.84 -6.97
CA GLY A 135 19.84 3.31 -7.49
C GLY A 135 19.33 4.07 -8.70
N ARG A 136 19.22 5.41 -8.61
CA ARG A 136 18.80 6.25 -9.75
C ARG A 136 19.76 6.13 -10.93
N ALA A 137 21.07 6.17 -10.69
CA ALA A 137 22.08 6.12 -11.74
C ALA A 137 22.06 4.78 -12.50
N VAL A 138 21.88 3.68 -11.78
CA VAL A 138 21.70 2.35 -12.38
C VAL A 138 20.42 2.28 -13.19
N ASN A 139 19.28 2.72 -12.63
CA ASN A 139 18.00 2.62 -13.33
C ASN A 139 17.88 3.53 -14.55
N THR A 140 18.64 4.63 -14.60
CA THR A 140 18.71 5.50 -15.80
C THR A 140 19.79 5.07 -16.81
N GLY A 141 20.55 4.00 -16.53
CA GLY A 141 21.64 3.52 -17.39
C GLY A 141 22.93 4.32 -17.28
N ALA A 142 23.04 5.27 -16.35
CA ALA A 142 24.26 6.05 -16.12
C ALA A 142 25.36 5.24 -15.42
N MET A 143 24.98 4.17 -14.71
CA MET A 143 25.90 3.20 -14.09
C MET A 143 25.46 1.77 -14.39
N PRO A 144 26.39 0.80 -14.40
CA PRO A 144 26.06 -0.62 -14.60
C PRO A 144 25.35 -1.20 -13.36
N PRO A 145 24.59 -2.32 -13.52
CA PRO A 145 23.82 -2.92 -12.44
C PRO A 145 24.66 -3.37 -11.21
N ASP A 146 25.93 -3.69 -11.40
CA ASP A 146 26.85 -4.10 -10.33
C ASP A 146 27.29 -2.94 -9.42
N ALA A 147 27.10 -1.69 -9.86
CA ALA A 147 27.33 -0.49 -9.05
C ALA A 147 26.22 -0.25 -7.99
N LEU A 148 25.09 -0.98 -8.07
CA LEU A 148 23.99 -0.86 -7.12
C LEU A 148 24.45 -1.24 -5.70
N GLY A 149 24.03 -0.45 -4.71
CA GLY A 149 24.32 -0.67 -3.28
C GLY A 149 23.69 -1.94 -2.70
N VAL A 150 23.94 -3.09 -3.33
CA VAL A 150 23.51 -4.42 -2.86
C VAL A 150 24.65 -5.41 -2.96
N SER A 151 24.89 -6.18 -1.88
CA SER A 151 25.96 -7.18 -1.84
C SER A 151 25.60 -8.40 -0.99
N ALA A 152 26.30 -9.51 -1.24
CA ALA A 152 26.18 -10.76 -0.52
C ALA A 152 27.58 -11.14 0.03
N PRO A 153 27.95 -10.73 1.25
CA PRO A 153 29.24 -11.08 1.84
C PRO A 153 29.42 -12.60 2.05
N ASP A 154 28.32 -13.30 2.23
CA ASP A 154 28.25 -14.76 2.32
C ASP A 154 26.87 -15.24 1.80
N ALA A 155 26.67 -16.55 1.73
CA ALA A 155 25.45 -17.15 1.17
C ALA A 155 24.15 -16.81 1.94
N ALA A 156 24.24 -16.36 3.20
CA ALA A 156 23.11 -16.10 4.07
C ALA A 156 22.95 -14.61 4.47
N THR A 157 23.84 -13.74 4.01
CA THR A 157 23.83 -12.32 4.40
C THR A 157 23.63 -11.42 3.18
N VAL A 158 22.58 -10.60 3.21
CA VAL A 158 22.32 -9.53 2.22
C VAL A 158 22.60 -8.19 2.88
N VAL A 159 23.39 -7.35 2.22
CA VAL A 159 23.66 -5.98 2.67
C VAL A 159 23.10 -5.00 1.64
N LEU A 160 22.29 -4.05 2.10
CA LEU A 160 21.78 -2.93 1.32
C LEU A 160 22.44 -1.64 1.82
N GLU A 161 23.08 -0.89 0.93
CA GLU A 161 23.61 0.45 1.18
C GLU A 161 22.65 1.50 0.60
N LEU A 162 22.38 2.56 1.37
CA LEU A 162 21.42 3.60 1.04
C LEU A 162 22.10 4.93 0.73
N GLU A 163 21.45 5.78 -0.08
CA GLU A 163 21.84 7.18 -0.30
C GLU A 163 21.48 8.06 0.90
N THR A 164 20.35 7.74 1.54
CA THR A 164 19.82 8.46 2.70
C THR A 164 19.18 7.48 3.68
N PRO A 165 19.15 7.79 4.98
CA PRO A 165 18.48 6.93 5.94
C PRO A 165 16.99 6.71 5.56
N ALA A 166 16.54 5.45 5.63
CA ALA A 166 15.17 5.08 5.30
C ALA A 166 14.63 4.06 6.33
N PRO A 167 14.14 4.51 7.50
CA PRO A 167 13.62 3.61 8.54
C PRO A 167 12.44 2.75 8.07
N PHE A 168 11.76 3.18 7.02
CA PHE A 168 10.66 2.49 6.35
C PHE A 168 11.11 1.48 5.27
N LEU A 169 12.41 1.22 5.13
CA LEU A 169 12.91 0.23 4.15
C LEU A 169 12.25 -1.15 4.29
N PRO A 170 12.02 -1.71 5.50
CA PRO A 170 11.32 -2.99 5.64
C PRO A 170 9.91 -2.97 5.05
N GLU A 171 9.20 -1.84 5.11
CA GLU A 171 7.89 -1.64 4.49
C GLU A 171 7.97 -1.73 2.96
N ILE A 172 8.95 -1.04 2.37
CA ILE A 172 9.17 -1.06 0.92
C ILE A 172 9.52 -2.48 0.45
N LEU A 173 10.39 -3.18 1.17
CA LEU A 173 10.83 -4.53 0.83
C LEU A 173 9.75 -5.61 1.01
N ALA A 174 8.67 -5.32 1.73
CA ALA A 174 7.51 -6.21 1.85
C ALA A 174 6.59 -6.16 0.62
N ASN A 175 6.75 -5.17 -0.27
CA ASN A 175 5.92 -5.04 -1.46
C ASN A 175 6.20 -6.12 -2.51
N ALA A 176 5.19 -6.41 -3.33
CA ALA A 176 5.24 -7.43 -4.37
C ALA A 176 6.35 -7.21 -5.43
N PHE A 177 6.72 -5.96 -5.71
CA PHE A 177 7.79 -5.64 -6.65
C PHE A 177 9.20 -5.94 -6.12
N ALA A 178 9.37 -6.06 -4.79
CA ALA A 178 10.67 -6.23 -4.13
C ALA A 178 10.97 -7.70 -3.73
N VAL A 179 10.11 -8.63 -4.14
CA VAL A 179 10.33 -10.07 -3.88
C VAL A 179 11.51 -10.63 -4.68
N LEU A 180 12.06 -11.74 -4.22
CA LEU A 180 13.16 -12.41 -4.91
C LEU A 180 12.63 -13.22 -6.11
N VAL A 181 13.40 -13.21 -7.22
CA VAL A 181 13.10 -13.95 -8.45
C VAL A 181 14.17 -14.99 -8.78
N PRO A 182 13.79 -16.15 -9.38
CA PRO A 182 14.70 -17.29 -9.57
C PRO A 182 15.69 -17.03 -10.72
N ARG A 183 16.92 -16.65 -10.37
CA ARG A 183 18.00 -16.35 -11.31
C ARG A 183 18.22 -17.46 -12.35
N HIS A 184 18.25 -18.73 -11.91
CA HIS A 184 18.51 -19.87 -12.78
C HIS A 184 17.38 -20.12 -13.79
N VAL A 185 16.13 -19.83 -13.42
CA VAL A 185 14.97 -19.97 -14.31
C VAL A 185 14.93 -18.85 -15.34
N ILE A 186 15.18 -17.62 -14.89
CA ILE A 186 15.26 -16.45 -15.79
C ILE A 186 16.39 -16.62 -16.79
N ALA A 187 17.54 -17.14 -16.38
CA ALA A 187 18.65 -17.45 -17.27
C ALA A 187 18.30 -18.50 -18.33
N LYS A 188 17.43 -19.46 -17.98
CA LYS A 188 17.01 -20.56 -18.87
C LYS A 188 15.91 -20.17 -19.83
N TYR A 189 14.90 -19.44 -19.38
CA TYR A 189 13.66 -19.18 -20.12
C TYR A 189 13.48 -17.73 -20.60
N GLY A 190 14.37 -16.81 -20.21
CA GLY A 190 14.26 -15.39 -20.55
C GLY A 190 12.92 -14.81 -20.11
N ASP A 191 12.27 -14.06 -20.98
CA ASP A 191 10.97 -13.40 -20.67
C ASP A 191 9.80 -14.38 -20.46
N ASN A 192 9.95 -15.65 -20.86
CA ASN A 192 8.93 -16.70 -20.69
C ASN A 192 9.01 -17.41 -19.34
N TRP A 193 9.85 -16.97 -18.41
CA TRP A 193 10.08 -17.60 -17.12
C TRP A 193 8.84 -17.69 -16.22
N THR A 194 7.82 -16.84 -16.46
CA THR A 194 6.56 -16.82 -15.70
C THR A 194 5.45 -17.70 -16.29
N ALA A 195 5.74 -18.40 -17.40
CA ALA A 195 4.75 -19.28 -18.02
C ALA A 195 4.46 -20.52 -17.14
N PRO A 196 3.22 -21.08 -17.18
CA PRO A 196 2.92 -22.37 -16.54
C PRO A 196 3.92 -23.45 -16.97
N GLY A 197 4.45 -24.21 -16.02
CA GLY A 197 5.47 -25.24 -16.24
C GLY A 197 6.91 -24.73 -16.31
N ALA A 198 7.14 -23.43 -16.51
CA ALA A 198 8.46 -22.80 -16.42
C ALA A 198 8.67 -22.08 -15.07
N MET A 199 7.61 -21.46 -14.53
CA MET A 199 7.70 -20.67 -13.31
C MET A 199 8.12 -21.51 -12.11
N VAL A 200 9.10 -20.99 -11.38
CA VAL A 200 9.56 -21.48 -10.09
C VAL A 200 9.36 -20.37 -9.05
N SER A 201 8.78 -20.73 -7.92
CA SER A 201 8.34 -19.83 -6.87
C SER A 201 9.10 -20.05 -5.57
N ASN A 202 9.07 -19.09 -4.66
CA ASN A 202 9.57 -19.21 -3.30
C ASN A 202 8.53 -18.86 -2.22
N GLY A 203 7.31 -18.52 -2.62
CA GLY A 203 6.19 -18.25 -1.74
C GLY A 203 5.44 -19.49 -1.31
N ALA A 204 4.32 -19.29 -0.60
CA ALA A 204 3.49 -20.36 -0.06
C ALA A 204 2.79 -21.20 -1.13
N PHE A 205 2.69 -20.70 -2.36
CA PHE A 205 2.06 -21.38 -3.49
C PHE A 205 2.94 -21.34 -4.74
N THR A 206 2.63 -22.25 -5.68
CA THR A 206 3.25 -22.35 -7.01
C THR A 206 2.19 -22.23 -8.08
N LEU A 207 2.55 -21.75 -9.27
CA LEU A 207 1.63 -21.66 -10.41
C LEU A 207 1.34 -23.07 -10.97
N GLU A 208 0.08 -23.52 -10.83
CA GLU A 208 -0.39 -24.79 -11.39
C GLU A 208 -0.94 -24.58 -12.81
N ALA A 209 -1.77 -23.54 -13.02
CA ALA A 209 -2.34 -23.21 -14.31
C ALA A 209 -2.64 -21.70 -14.43
N TRP A 210 -2.57 -21.21 -15.66
CA TRP A 210 -3.06 -19.90 -16.05
C TRP A 210 -3.89 -20.06 -17.32
N GLU A 211 -5.19 -19.95 -17.17
CA GLU A 211 -6.18 -19.99 -18.26
C GLU A 211 -6.68 -18.56 -18.50
N PRO A 212 -6.17 -17.86 -19.52
CA PRO A 212 -6.50 -16.46 -19.77
C PRO A 212 -7.99 -16.17 -19.76
N GLN A 213 -8.41 -15.08 -19.12
CA GLN A 213 -9.80 -14.63 -18.95
C GLN A 213 -10.70 -15.61 -18.17
N SER A 214 -10.15 -16.70 -17.66
CA SER A 214 -10.89 -17.74 -16.91
C SER A 214 -10.44 -17.80 -15.46
N ARG A 215 -9.20 -18.21 -15.23
CA ARG A 215 -8.66 -18.42 -13.87
C ARG A 215 -7.15 -18.57 -13.86
N ILE A 216 -6.57 -18.28 -12.68
CA ILE A 216 -5.22 -18.63 -12.31
C ILE A 216 -5.30 -19.57 -11.12
N VAL A 217 -4.68 -20.74 -11.22
CA VAL A 217 -4.70 -21.77 -10.19
C VAL A 217 -3.32 -21.86 -9.56
N LEU A 218 -3.27 -21.70 -8.26
CA LEU A 218 -2.09 -21.86 -7.46
C LEU A 218 -2.21 -23.11 -6.58
N ALA A 219 -1.16 -23.93 -6.52
CA ALA A 219 -1.08 -25.10 -5.66
C ALA A 219 -0.17 -24.83 -4.45
N HIS A 220 -0.44 -25.47 -3.33
CA HIS A 220 0.40 -25.40 -2.13
C HIS A 220 1.86 -25.76 -2.44
N ASN A 221 2.80 -24.95 -1.95
CA ASN A 221 4.23 -25.19 -2.10
C ASN A 221 4.81 -25.93 -0.88
N PRO A 222 5.09 -27.22 -0.95
CA PRO A 222 5.62 -27.99 0.18
C PRO A 222 7.06 -27.61 0.56
N ARG A 223 7.77 -26.87 -0.30
CA ARG A 223 9.14 -26.37 -0.04
C ARG A 223 9.20 -24.96 0.55
N PHE A 224 8.04 -24.31 0.69
CA PHE A 224 7.99 -23.04 1.40
C PHE A 224 8.46 -23.21 2.84
N TYR A 225 9.31 -22.32 3.36
CA TYR A 225 9.90 -22.48 4.70
C TYR A 225 8.88 -22.59 5.84
N ALA A 226 7.67 -22.05 5.62
CA ALA A 226 6.54 -22.11 6.55
C ALA A 226 5.36 -22.93 5.99
N ALA A 227 5.62 -23.92 5.12
CA ALA A 227 4.59 -24.70 4.44
C ALA A 227 3.56 -25.32 5.41
N ALA A 228 4.01 -25.80 6.59
CA ALA A 228 3.13 -26.39 7.59
C ALA A 228 2.09 -25.40 8.18
N SER A 229 2.27 -24.10 8.05
CA SER A 229 1.32 -23.08 8.51
C SER A 229 0.23 -22.78 7.49
N SER A 230 0.42 -23.07 6.21
CA SER A 230 -0.58 -22.90 5.17
C SER A 230 -1.57 -24.06 5.15
N GLN A 231 -2.86 -23.75 5.27
CA GLN A 231 -3.93 -24.76 5.34
C GLN A 231 -4.66 -24.97 4.00
N LEU A 232 -4.34 -24.19 2.98
CA LEU A 232 -4.98 -24.26 1.68
C LEU A 232 -4.20 -25.18 0.73
N ALA A 233 -4.87 -26.14 0.09
CA ALA A 233 -4.32 -26.95 -0.99
C ALA A 233 -4.20 -26.13 -2.29
N ARG A 234 -5.17 -25.25 -2.55
CA ARG A 234 -5.23 -24.44 -3.76
C ARG A 234 -5.79 -23.04 -3.47
N VAL A 235 -5.32 -22.08 -4.26
CA VAL A 235 -5.94 -20.75 -4.40
C VAL A 235 -6.29 -20.56 -5.88
N ILE A 236 -7.53 -20.15 -6.15
CA ILE A 236 -8.01 -19.88 -7.51
C ILE A 236 -8.38 -18.41 -7.60
N TYR A 237 -7.66 -17.68 -8.43
CA TYR A 237 -7.98 -16.30 -8.78
C TYR A 237 -8.85 -16.28 -10.04
N VAL A 238 -9.98 -15.57 -9.96
CA VAL A 238 -10.97 -15.47 -11.03
C VAL A 238 -11.11 -14.01 -11.44
N PRO A 239 -10.78 -13.60 -12.67
CA PRO A 239 -11.02 -12.25 -13.15
C PRO A 239 -12.50 -11.89 -13.06
N THR A 240 -12.82 -10.72 -12.50
CA THR A 240 -14.19 -10.23 -12.27
C THR A 240 -14.28 -8.75 -12.62
N GLU A 241 -14.05 -8.40 -13.89
CA GLU A 241 -14.01 -7.02 -14.37
C GLU A 241 -15.32 -6.26 -14.08
N ASP A 242 -16.46 -6.94 -14.31
CA ASP A 242 -17.76 -6.40 -13.95
C ASP A 242 -18.08 -6.67 -12.48
N LEU A 243 -18.14 -5.62 -11.69
CA LEU A 243 -18.37 -5.70 -10.25
C LEU A 243 -19.73 -6.30 -9.88
N ALA A 244 -20.76 -6.14 -10.73
CA ALA A 244 -22.08 -6.74 -10.50
C ALA A 244 -22.03 -8.25 -10.71
N SER A 245 -21.34 -8.72 -11.74
CA SER A 245 -21.07 -10.15 -11.97
C SER A 245 -20.24 -10.75 -10.85
N GLY A 246 -19.20 -10.05 -10.35
CA GLY A 246 -18.43 -10.47 -9.17
C GLY A 246 -19.31 -10.65 -7.94
N LEU A 247 -20.17 -9.69 -7.65
CA LEU A 247 -21.16 -9.78 -6.57
C LEU A 247 -22.12 -10.97 -6.74
N ALA A 248 -22.61 -11.20 -7.95
CA ALA A 248 -23.51 -12.33 -8.24
C ALA A 248 -22.81 -13.68 -8.02
N ARG A 249 -21.56 -13.83 -8.46
CA ARG A 249 -20.73 -15.03 -8.22
C ARG A 249 -20.46 -15.26 -6.74
N PHE A 250 -20.21 -14.18 -5.97
CA PHE A 250 -20.05 -14.28 -4.51
C PHE A 250 -21.36 -14.77 -3.85
N ARG A 251 -22.50 -14.14 -4.18
CA ARG A 251 -23.82 -14.53 -3.62
C ARG A 251 -24.21 -15.98 -3.94
N SER A 252 -23.80 -16.48 -5.11
CA SER A 252 -24.05 -17.87 -5.50
C SER A 252 -23.05 -18.88 -4.91
N GLY A 253 -22.08 -18.43 -4.11
CA GLY A 253 -21.05 -19.29 -3.51
C GLY A 253 -19.98 -19.78 -4.50
N GLN A 254 -19.88 -19.19 -5.70
CA GLN A 254 -18.81 -19.48 -6.66
C GLN A 254 -17.48 -18.85 -6.28
N LEU A 255 -17.52 -17.78 -5.45
CA LEU A 255 -16.36 -17.12 -4.87
C LEU A 255 -16.45 -17.15 -3.34
N ASP A 256 -15.31 -17.30 -2.69
CA ASP A 256 -15.18 -17.23 -1.24
C ASP A 256 -14.76 -15.80 -0.81
N MET A 257 -14.09 -15.08 -1.70
CA MET A 257 -13.75 -13.66 -1.54
C MET A 257 -13.99 -12.92 -2.85
N GLN A 258 -14.44 -11.68 -2.77
CA GLN A 258 -14.57 -10.76 -3.90
C GLN A 258 -13.92 -9.43 -3.55
N LEU A 259 -12.94 -9.04 -4.34
CA LEU A 259 -12.28 -7.74 -4.22
C LEU A 259 -13.12 -6.68 -4.93
N ASP A 260 -13.62 -5.73 -4.16
CA ASP A 260 -14.50 -4.64 -4.56
C ASP A 260 -15.92 -5.08 -5.01
N PHE A 261 -16.87 -4.17 -4.95
CA PHE A 261 -18.26 -4.34 -5.38
C PHE A 261 -18.90 -2.95 -5.67
N PRO A 262 -20.04 -2.90 -6.41
CA PRO A 262 -20.65 -1.62 -6.77
C PRO A 262 -21.00 -0.77 -5.55
N VAL A 263 -20.54 0.49 -5.52
CA VAL A 263 -20.79 1.44 -4.41
C VAL A 263 -22.28 1.60 -4.12
N ALA A 264 -23.13 1.60 -5.15
CA ALA A 264 -24.57 1.68 -5.00
C ALA A 264 -25.19 0.52 -4.18
N GLN A 265 -24.47 -0.61 -4.06
CA GLN A 265 -24.93 -1.78 -3.31
C GLN A 265 -24.51 -1.77 -1.83
N VAL A 266 -23.64 -0.84 -1.40
CA VAL A 266 -23.11 -0.79 -0.02
C VAL A 266 -24.22 -0.83 1.03
N GLY A 267 -25.28 -0.02 0.85
CA GLY A 267 -26.40 0.03 1.81
C GLY A 267 -27.15 -1.31 1.91
N ALA A 268 -27.46 -1.93 0.78
CA ALA A 268 -28.15 -3.22 0.72
C ALA A 268 -27.26 -4.34 1.30
N LEU A 269 -25.99 -4.39 0.90
CA LEU A 269 -25.04 -5.40 1.37
C LEU A 269 -24.83 -5.33 2.88
N ARG A 270 -24.75 -4.12 3.46
CA ARG A 270 -24.65 -3.95 4.91
C ARG A 270 -25.91 -4.42 5.66
N ALA A 271 -27.07 -4.36 5.03
CA ALA A 271 -28.32 -4.87 5.60
C ALA A 271 -28.43 -6.39 5.45
N ASP A 272 -28.18 -6.92 4.25
CA ASP A 272 -28.41 -8.31 3.88
C ASP A 272 -27.26 -9.25 4.28
N MET A 273 -26.02 -8.75 4.21
CA MET A 273 -24.77 -9.51 4.39
C MET A 273 -23.78 -8.74 5.28
N PRO A 274 -24.17 -8.35 6.51
CA PRO A 274 -23.36 -7.46 7.36
C PRO A 274 -22.02 -8.07 7.78
N VAL A 275 -21.94 -9.39 7.90
CA VAL A 275 -20.72 -10.11 8.31
C VAL A 275 -19.75 -10.26 7.15
N GLU A 276 -20.25 -10.47 5.94
CA GLU A 276 -19.43 -10.66 4.74
C GLU A 276 -18.95 -9.35 4.14
N THR A 277 -19.69 -8.26 4.34
CA THR A 277 -19.37 -6.94 3.79
C THR A 277 -18.29 -6.26 4.62
N ARG A 278 -17.11 -6.14 4.04
CA ARG A 278 -15.95 -5.52 4.68
C ARG A 278 -15.71 -4.13 4.09
N LEU A 279 -15.70 -3.13 4.94
CA LEU A 279 -15.32 -1.76 4.62
C LEU A 279 -14.14 -1.41 5.55
N THR A 280 -12.95 -1.37 5.00
CA THR A 280 -11.72 -1.19 5.79
C THR A 280 -11.10 0.17 5.50
N PRO A 281 -10.79 1.01 6.50
CA PRO A 281 -9.99 2.22 6.30
C PRO A 281 -8.67 1.89 5.59
N SER A 282 -8.38 2.64 4.53
CA SER A 282 -7.17 2.43 3.71
C SER A 282 -6.16 3.55 3.88
N LEU A 283 -4.97 3.36 3.34
CA LEU A 283 -3.91 4.37 3.26
C LEU A 283 -4.14 5.30 2.06
N LEU A 284 -5.30 5.94 2.00
CA LEU A 284 -5.72 6.77 0.86
C LEU A 284 -6.39 8.04 1.34
N THR A 285 -5.87 9.19 0.92
CA THR A 285 -6.46 10.51 1.18
C THR A 285 -6.89 11.15 -0.13
N TYR A 286 -8.16 11.53 -0.20
CA TYR A 286 -8.68 12.36 -1.28
C TYR A 286 -8.72 13.82 -0.84
N TYR A 287 -8.21 14.70 -1.69
CA TYR A 287 -8.03 16.11 -1.36
C TYR A 287 -8.14 17.02 -2.60
N LEU A 288 -8.28 18.32 -2.35
CA LEU A 288 -8.03 19.33 -3.37
C LEU A 288 -6.59 19.84 -3.19
N THR A 289 -5.82 19.84 -4.26
CA THR A 289 -4.57 20.57 -4.31
C THR A 289 -4.84 21.99 -4.81
N LEU A 290 -4.21 22.98 -4.17
CA LEU A 290 -4.30 24.40 -4.55
C LEU A 290 -2.94 24.81 -5.10
N ASN A 291 -2.91 25.40 -6.29
CA ASN A 291 -1.64 25.90 -6.85
C ASN A 291 -1.21 27.18 -6.08
N THR A 292 -0.32 27.04 -5.11
CA THR A 292 0.11 28.15 -4.23
C THR A 292 0.92 29.24 -4.97
N GLN A 293 1.38 28.96 -6.19
CA GLN A 293 2.00 29.98 -7.06
C GLN A 293 0.97 30.83 -7.80
N ASN A 294 -0.30 30.40 -7.83
CA ASN A 294 -1.37 31.23 -8.37
C ASN A 294 -1.64 32.39 -7.41
N PRO A 295 -1.67 33.66 -7.87
CA PRO A 295 -1.89 34.82 -7.00
C PRO A 295 -3.15 34.73 -6.12
N LYS A 296 -4.22 34.08 -6.58
CA LYS A 296 -5.44 33.86 -5.78
C LYS A 296 -5.18 33.02 -4.54
N PHE A 297 -4.22 32.09 -4.59
CA PHE A 297 -3.91 31.16 -3.49
C PHE A 297 -2.58 31.47 -2.80
N ALA A 298 -1.89 32.54 -3.15
CA ALA A 298 -0.72 32.99 -2.43
C ALA A 298 -1.07 33.38 -0.98
N ASP A 299 -2.24 34.00 -0.80
CA ASP A 299 -2.77 34.36 0.52
C ASP A 299 -3.35 33.13 1.23
N ASN A 300 -2.80 32.80 2.40
CA ASN A 300 -3.27 31.69 3.23
C ASN A 300 -4.74 31.87 3.69
N ARG A 301 -5.21 33.11 3.88
CA ARG A 301 -6.59 33.38 4.29
C ARG A 301 -7.59 32.83 3.27
N VAL A 302 -7.29 32.95 1.98
CA VAL A 302 -8.11 32.38 0.89
C VAL A 302 -8.14 30.86 0.96
N ARG A 303 -6.98 30.20 1.07
CA ARG A 303 -6.89 28.75 1.16
C ARG A 303 -7.65 28.22 2.38
N ARG A 304 -7.48 28.87 3.53
CA ARG A 304 -8.19 28.52 4.77
C ARG A 304 -9.71 28.71 4.63
N ALA A 305 -10.16 29.78 4.02
CA ALA A 305 -11.58 30.02 3.80
C ALA A 305 -12.23 28.93 2.93
N LEU A 306 -11.56 28.55 1.84
CA LEU A 306 -12.02 27.44 0.98
C LEU A 306 -12.11 26.11 1.74
N SER A 307 -11.16 25.82 2.63
CA SER A 307 -11.15 24.61 3.45
C SER A 307 -12.25 24.60 4.52
N LEU A 308 -12.46 25.74 5.21
CA LEU A 308 -13.52 25.94 6.21
C LEU A 308 -14.92 25.74 5.62
N ALA A 309 -15.11 26.15 4.36
CA ALA A 309 -16.38 26.06 3.66
C ALA A 309 -16.78 24.63 3.26
N VAL A 310 -15.85 23.66 3.26
CA VAL A 310 -16.13 22.26 2.93
C VAL A 310 -16.73 21.54 4.14
N ASP A 311 -17.96 21.05 3.99
CA ASP A 311 -18.63 20.17 4.93
C ASP A 311 -18.29 18.71 4.59
N ARG A 312 -17.30 18.17 5.29
CA ARG A 312 -16.76 16.83 5.07
C ARG A 312 -17.72 15.73 5.50
N GLU A 313 -18.55 16.01 6.53
CA GLU A 313 -19.58 15.13 7.05
C GLU A 313 -20.70 14.92 6.01
N ILE A 314 -21.17 16.00 5.40
CA ILE A 314 -22.15 15.90 4.31
C ILE A 314 -21.54 15.14 3.13
N LEU A 315 -20.29 15.40 2.81
CA LEU A 315 -19.60 14.74 1.68
C LEU A 315 -19.53 13.23 1.90
N THR A 316 -19.10 12.77 3.07
CA THR A 316 -18.96 11.33 3.37
C THR A 316 -20.30 10.65 3.65
N ALA A 317 -21.16 11.25 4.49
CA ALA A 317 -22.39 10.59 4.95
C ALA A 317 -23.55 10.68 3.95
N LYS A 318 -23.60 11.72 3.09
CA LYS A 318 -24.74 11.95 2.18
C LYS A 318 -24.40 11.76 0.71
N VAL A 319 -23.14 12.03 0.30
CA VAL A 319 -22.73 11.96 -1.11
C VAL A 319 -22.06 10.63 -1.42
N LEU A 320 -21.01 10.26 -0.69
CA LEU A 320 -20.22 9.05 -0.92
C LEU A 320 -20.91 7.80 -0.35
N ARG A 321 -21.22 7.78 0.93
CA ARG A 321 -22.01 6.74 1.60
C ARG A 321 -21.42 5.31 1.58
N ALA A 322 -20.13 5.19 1.31
CA ALA A 322 -19.45 3.89 1.19
C ALA A 322 -18.49 3.59 2.34
N GLY A 323 -18.59 4.34 3.46
CA GLY A 323 -17.77 4.12 4.66
C GLY A 323 -16.58 5.05 4.78
N GLU A 324 -16.40 5.95 3.81
CA GLU A 324 -15.36 6.97 3.85
C GLU A 324 -15.48 7.82 5.12
N GLN A 325 -14.34 8.26 5.65
CA GLN A 325 -14.28 9.10 6.85
C GLN A 325 -13.91 10.54 6.48
N PRO A 326 -14.50 11.56 7.16
CA PRO A 326 -14.14 12.97 6.96
C PRO A 326 -12.64 13.19 7.26
N ALA A 327 -11.91 13.85 6.35
CA ALA A 327 -10.50 14.12 6.52
C ALA A 327 -10.23 15.50 7.09
N TYR A 328 -9.87 15.56 8.37
CA TYR A 328 -9.39 16.78 9.05
C TYR A 328 -7.88 16.76 9.29
N SER A 329 -7.15 15.86 8.66
CA SER A 329 -5.70 15.76 8.56
C SER A 329 -5.33 15.31 7.16
N PHE A 330 -4.08 15.43 6.78
CA PHE A 330 -3.63 14.93 5.48
C PHE A 330 -3.27 13.44 5.53
N VAL A 331 -2.60 13.03 6.59
CA VAL A 331 -2.28 11.63 6.86
C VAL A 331 -3.51 10.94 7.45
N PRO A 332 -3.95 9.79 6.92
CA PRO A 332 -5.08 9.05 7.47
C PRO A 332 -4.73 8.42 8.84
N PRO A 333 -5.73 8.30 9.76
CA PRO A 333 -5.52 7.71 11.08
C PRO A 333 -5.21 6.21 11.06
N SER A 334 -5.31 5.57 9.89
CA SER A 334 -4.96 4.17 9.66
C SER A 334 -3.46 3.92 9.51
N VAL A 335 -2.63 4.98 9.42
CA VAL A 335 -1.17 4.85 9.38
C VAL A 335 -0.65 4.36 10.72
N ALA A 336 0.17 3.30 10.69
CA ALA A 336 0.74 2.69 11.89
C ALA A 336 1.62 3.66 12.68
N ILE A 337 1.58 3.56 14.03
CA ILE A 337 2.43 4.32 14.97
C ILE A 337 2.33 5.86 14.79
N TYR A 338 1.32 6.37 14.09
CA TYR A 338 1.18 7.79 13.81
C TYR A 338 -0.13 8.38 14.37
N ARG A 339 -0.05 9.56 14.94
CA ARG A 339 -1.22 10.36 15.35
C ARG A 339 -1.32 11.59 14.46
N PRO A 340 -2.27 11.65 13.54
CA PRO A 340 -2.39 12.77 12.59
C PRO A 340 -2.57 14.13 13.28
N ALA A 341 -1.99 15.16 12.70
CA ALA A 341 -2.22 16.55 13.09
C ALA A 341 -3.57 17.01 12.53
N ARG A 342 -4.58 17.10 13.41
CA ARG A 342 -5.91 17.55 13.00
C ARG A 342 -5.96 19.07 12.83
N MET A 343 -6.73 19.51 11.85
CA MET A 343 -7.04 20.94 11.67
C MET A 343 -7.72 21.50 12.92
N ASP A 344 -7.37 22.72 13.29
CA ASP A 344 -7.86 23.42 14.49
C ASP A 344 -9.39 23.63 14.50
N PHE A 345 -10.02 23.65 13.34
CA PHE A 345 -11.47 23.81 13.16
C PHE A 345 -12.23 22.47 13.05
N ALA A 346 -11.58 21.33 13.25
CA ALA A 346 -12.20 20.01 13.07
C ALA A 346 -13.47 19.81 13.92
N GLU A 347 -13.48 20.36 15.12
CA GLU A 347 -14.62 20.29 16.06
C GLU A 347 -15.52 21.55 16.04
N THR A 348 -15.24 22.50 15.13
CA THR A 348 -16.00 23.75 15.04
C THR A 348 -17.30 23.53 14.26
N ALA A 349 -18.40 24.05 14.78
CA ALA A 349 -19.71 23.95 14.13
C ALA A 349 -19.72 24.57 12.71
N PRO A 350 -20.45 23.96 11.76
CA PRO A 350 -20.46 24.42 10.35
C PRO A 350 -20.77 25.90 10.16
N GLU A 351 -21.70 26.44 10.92
CA GLU A 351 -22.11 27.85 10.84
C GLU A 351 -20.97 28.80 11.23
N ILE A 352 -20.21 28.44 12.26
CA ILE A 352 -19.04 29.22 12.72
C ILE A 352 -17.93 29.14 11.66
N ARG A 353 -17.67 27.94 11.10
CA ARG A 353 -16.72 27.79 9.99
C ARG A 353 -17.06 28.64 8.78
N LEU A 354 -18.34 28.68 8.40
CA LEU A 354 -18.81 29.49 7.27
C LEU A 354 -18.71 30.99 7.54
N ALA A 355 -19.01 31.44 8.76
CA ALA A 355 -18.85 32.83 9.15
C ALA A 355 -17.38 33.26 9.08
N GLU A 356 -16.48 32.44 9.60
CA GLU A 356 -15.03 32.65 9.55
C GLU A 356 -14.52 32.68 8.10
N ALA A 357 -14.98 31.74 7.25
CA ALA A 357 -14.61 31.70 5.84
C ALA A 357 -14.98 33.00 5.11
N ARG A 358 -16.18 33.53 5.33
CA ARG A 358 -16.61 34.84 4.75
C ARG A 358 -15.75 35.99 5.26
N ARG A 359 -15.43 36.01 6.56
CA ARG A 359 -14.56 37.03 7.15
C ARG A 359 -13.17 37.02 6.50
N LEU A 360 -12.55 35.84 6.37
CA LEU A 360 -11.24 35.71 5.76
C LEU A 360 -11.21 36.11 4.28
N LEU A 361 -12.25 35.78 3.51
CA LEU A 361 -12.37 36.21 2.11
C LEU A 361 -12.51 37.73 2.00
N ALA A 362 -13.33 38.35 2.86
CA ALA A 362 -13.47 39.80 2.88
C ALA A 362 -12.15 40.50 3.24
N GLU A 363 -11.42 40.01 4.23
CA GLU A 363 -10.08 40.52 4.60
C GLU A 363 -9.04 40.34 3.51
N ALA A 364 -9.22 39.33 2.65
CA ALA A 364 -8.38 39.09 1.47
C ALA A 364 -8.85 39.93 0.25
N GLY A 365 -9.88 40.76 0.39
CA GLY A 365 -10.35 41.68 -0.65
C GLY A 365 -11.47 41.12 -1.55
N TYR A 366 -12.04 39.95 -1.22
CA TYR A 366 -13.14 39.34 -1.96
C TYR A 366 -14.48 39.70 -1.30
N THR A 367 -15.34 40.36 -2.03
CA THR A 367 -16.67 40.85 -1.57
C THR A 367 -17.77 40.33 -2.50
N PRO A 368 -19.05 40.53 -2.18
CA PRO A 368 -20.13 40.19 -3.11
C PRO A 368 -20.01 40.88 -4.47
N ASP A 369 -19.43 42.10 -4.52
CA ASP A 369 -19.25 42.89 -5.75
C ASP A 369 -17.98 42.43 -6.52
N THR A 370 -17.01 41.82 -5.84
CA THR A 370 -15.77 41.32 -6.41
C THR A 370 -15.51 39.89 -5.91
N PRO A 371 -16.32 38.88 -6.32
CA PRO A 371 -16.24 37.54 -5.78
C PRO A 371 -14.96 36.81 -6.22
N LEU A 372 -14.47 35.95 -5.35
CA LEU A 372 -13.41 35.00 -5.74
C LEU A 372 -13.97 34.02 -6.76
N THR A 373 -13.38 33.98 -7.96
CA THR A 373 -13.68 32.94 -8.96
C THR A 373 -12.58 31.88 -8.94
N VAL A 374 -12.95 30.59 -8.80
CA VAL A 374 -12.04 29.46 -8.75
C VAL A 374 -12.38 28.44 -9.85
N THR A 375 -11.40 28.07 -10.64
CA THR A 375 -11.51 26.92 -11.55
C THR A 375 -11.20 25.63 -10.77
N TYR A 376 -12.21 24.77 -10.64
CA TYR A 376 -12.07 23.45 -10.01
C TYR A 376 -11.91 22.38 -11.09
N SER A 377 -10.72 21.78 -11.16
CA SER A 377 -10.35 20.76 -12.13
C SER A 377 -10.51 19.34 -11.56
N HIS A 378 -11.04 18.42 -12.37
CA HIS A 378 -11.13 17.00 -12.03
C HIS A 378 -11.03 16.12 -13.28
N SER A 379 -10.66 14.85 -13.11
CA SER A 379 -10.70 13.89 -14.22
C SER A 379 -12.13 13.50 -14.57
N SER A 380 -12.36 13.08 -15.82
CA SER A 380 -13.68 12.68 -16.34
C SER A 380 -14.16 11.39 -15.67
N ASN A 381 -14.95 11.55 -14.61
CA ASN A 381 -15.58 10.50 -13.83
C ASN A 381 -16.88 11.05 -13.23
N LEU A 382 -17.97 10.26 -13.25
CA LEU A 382 -19.29 10.70 -12.77
C LEU A 382 -19.30 11.02 -11.27
N ASP A 383 -18.61 10.23 -10.46
CA ASP A 383 -18.55 10.45 -9.02
C ASP A 383 -17.73 11.69 -8.68
N LEU A 384 -16.60 11.92 -9.38
CA LEU A 384 -15.80 13.13 -9.22
C LEU A 384 -16.55 14.38 -9.64
N ARG A 385 -17.35 14.30 -10.72
CA ARG A 385 -18.23 15.40 -11.13
C ARG A 385 -19.28 15.71 -10.05
N ARG A 386 -19.88 14.69 -9.44
CA ARG A 386 -20.84 14.85 -8.34
C ARG A 386 -20.20 15.55 -7.15
N ILE A 387 -19.01 15.12 -6.74
CA ILE A 387 -18.22 15.73 -5.66
C ILE A 387 -17.93 17.20 -5.99
N ALA A 388 -17.48 17.50 -7.22
CA ALA A 388 -17.17 18.85 -7.65
C ALA A 388 -18.38 19.80 -7.59
N VAL A 389 -19.56 19.34 -8.04
CA VAL A 389 -20.81 20.11 -7.96
C VAL A 389 -21.19 20.42 -6.51
N ILE A 390 -21.04 19.45 -5.61
CA ILE A 390 -21.35 19.62 -4.18
C ILE A 390 -20.38 20.63 -3.54
N ILE A 391 -19.09 20.52 -3.78
CA ILE A 391 -18.09 21.45 -3.24
C ILE A 391 -18.29 22.86 -3.81
N ALA A 392 -18.59 23.00 -5.10
CA ALA A 392 -18.95 24.28 -5.70
C ALA A 392 -20.17 24.93 -5.00
N GLY A 393 -21.20 24.11 -4.68
CA GLY A 393 -22.34 24.54 -3.88
C GLY A 393 -21.98 25.00 -2.46
N MET A 394 -21.04 24.32 -1.82
CA MET A 394 -20.50 24.69 -0.50
C MET A 394 -19.74 26.02 -0.56
N TRP A 395 -18.87 26.20 -1.55
CA TRP A 395 -18.11 27.43 -1.77
C TRP A 395 -19.01 28.63 -2.10
N LYS A 396 -20.09 28.40 -2.85
CA LYS A 396 -21.09 29.44 -3.14
C LYS A 396 -21.70 30.06 -1.86
N ARG A 397 -21.85 29.26 -0.79
CA ARG A 397 -22.38 29.74 0.51
C ARG A 397 -21.49 30.80 1.17
N VAL A 398 -20.23 30.88 0.80
CA VAL A 398 -19.27 31.86 1.31
C VAL A 398 -18.90 32.94 0.26
N GLY A 399 -19.62 33.00 -0.87
CA GLY A 399 -19.44 34.02 -1.90
C GLY A 399 -18.37 33.68 -2.94
N VAL A 400 -17.98 32.37 -3.08
CA VAL A 400 -17.02 31.94 -4.09
C VAL A 400 -17.74 31.39 -5.32
N GLU A 401 -17.37 31.89 -6.49
CA GLU A 401 -17.85 31.42 -7.78
C GLU A 401 -16.93 30.28 -8.28
N THR A 402 -17.50 29.16 -8.70
CA THR A 402 -16.73 28.00 -9.13
C THR A 402 -17.01 27.67 -10.60
N ARG A 403 -15.95 27.56 -11.39
CA ARG A 403 -15.98 27.02 -12.75
C ARG A 403 -15.47 25.59 -12.73
N LEU A 404 -16.33 24.63 -13.08
CA LEU A 404 -15.94 23.23 -13.16
C LEU A 404 -15.25 22.96 -14.49
N HIS A 405 -14.07 22.32 -14.41
CA HIS A 405 -13.29 21.93 -15.58
C HIS A 405 -12.93 20.45 -15.47
N ASN A 406 -13.41 19.63 -16.42
CA ASN A 406 -13.08 18.22 -16.48
C ASN A 406 -12.27 17.88 -17.72
N THR A 407 -11.29 16.99 -17.54
CA THR A 407 -10.41 16.49 -18.61
C THR A 407 -10.25 14.98 -18.50
N GLU A 408 -9.76 14.36 -19.57
CA GLU A 408 -9.35 12.94 -19.51
C GLU A 408 -8.22 12.76 -18.47
N GLY A 409 -8.15 11.59 -17.83
CA GLY A 409 -7.27 11.35 -16.68
C GLY A 409 -5.78 11.65 -16.93
N LYS A 410 -5.23 11.24 -18.09
CA LYS A 410 -3.83 11.52 -18.43
C LYS A 410 -3.56 13.00 -18.57
N VAL A 411 -4.48 13.73 -19.21
CA VAL A 411 -4.41 15.19 -19.37
C VAL A 411 -4.52 15.88 -18.03
N HIS A 412 -5.43 15.43 -17.15
CA HIS A 412 -5.58 15.95 -15.80
C HIS A 412 -4.24 15.89 -15.03
N PHE A 413 -3.61 14.73 -14.98
CA PHE A 413 -2.33 14.57 -14.28
C PHE A 413 -1.15 15.28 -14.98
N ALA A 414 -1.18 15.45 -16.30
CA ALA A 414 -0.20 16.27 -17.01
C ALA A 414 -0.31 17.74 -16.59
N ASN A 415 -1.52 18.30 -16.57
CA ASN A 415 -1.79 19.68 -16.14
C ASN A 415 -1.35 19.89 -14.67
N LEU A 416 -1.58 18.92 -13.79
CA LEU A 416 -1.13 18.99 -12.39
C LEU A 416 0.40 19.11 -12.31
N ARG A 417 1.14 18.27 -13.05
CA ARG A 417 2.61 18.32 -13.08
C ARG A 417 3.15 19.62 -13.67
N GLN A 418 2.44 20.21 -14.63
CA GLN A 418 2.83 21.48 -15.26
C GLN A 418 2.40 22.72 -14.44
N GLY A 419 1.48 22.54 -13.48
CA GLY A 419 0.90 23.65 -12.70
C GLY A 419 -0.21 24.40 -13.44
N GLU A 420 -0.77 23.79 -14.50
CA GLU A 420 -1.83 24.39 -15.33
C GLU A 420 -3.23 24.14 -14.73
N TYR A 421 -3.41 24.55 -13.49
CA TYR A 421 -4.69 24.48 -12.78
C TYR A 421 -4.73 25.50 -11.64
N GLU A 422 -5.92 25.75 -11.11
CA GLU A 422 -6.13 26.59 -9.91
C GLU A 422 -6.35 25.71 -8.67
N ALA A 423 -7.50 25.06 -8.59
CA ALA A 423 -7.79 24.01 -7.60
C ALA A 423 -8.10 22.69 -8.32
N ALA A 424 -7.59 21.57 -7.84
CA ALA A 424 -7.80 20.30 -8.52
C ALA A 424 -8.01 19.15 -7.54
N PHE A 425 -8.89 18.20 -7.92
CA PHE A 425 -9.14 16.98 -7.16
C PHE A 425 -8.04 15.96 -7.40
N VAL A 426 -7.52 15.39 -6.31
CA VAL A 426 -6.47 14.35 -6.34
C VAL A 426 -6.76 13.31 -5.26
N GLY A 427 -6.37 12.06 -5.52
CA GLY A 427 -6.23 11.01 -4.51
C GLY A 427 -4.76 10.64 -4.35
N TRP A 428 -4.33 10.43 -3.13
CA TRP A 428 -2.99 9.91 -2.82
C TRP A 428 -3.11 8.63 -2.00
N SER A 429 -2.64 7.54 -2.57
CA SER A 429 -2.46 6.26 -1.87
C SER A 429 -1.01 6.14 -1.44
N ALA A 430 -0.78 5.78 -0.19
CA ALA A 430 0.57 5.56 0.31
C ALA A 430 1.25 4.39 -0.40
N ASP A 431 2.52 4.54 -0.72
CA ASP A 431 3.35 3.46 -1.28
C ASP A 431 3.80 2.46 -0.19
N PHE A 432 3.78 2.89 1.07
CA PHE A 432 4.12 2.10 2.27
C PHE A 432 3.45 2.70 3.51
N ASN A 433 3.25 1.88 4.55
CA ASN A 433 2.49 2.27 5.75
C ASN A 433 3.28 3.18 6.70
N ASP A 434 3.55 4.40 6.26
CA ASP A 434 4.25 5.42 7.02
C ASP A 434 3.75 6.83 6.66
N ALA A 435 3.70 7.73 7.65
CA ALA A 435 3.24 9.10 7.44
C ALA A 435 4.08 9.87 6.41
N SER A 436 5.37 9.56 6.28
CA SER A 436 6.22 10.21 5.28
C SER A 436 5.77 9.91 3.85
N SER A 437 5.09 8.78 3.59
CA SER A 437 4.53 8.47 2.27
C SER A 437 3.40 9.43 1.85
N PHE A 438 2.80 10.14 2.79
CA PHE A 438 1.85 11.22 2.51
C PHE A 438 2.54 12.59 2.49
N LEU A 439 3.43 12.82 3.43
CA LEU A 439 3.97 14.17 3.66
C LEU A 439 5.06 14.56 2.65
N TYR A 440 5.81 13.60 2.08
CA TYR A 440 6.86 13.92 1.12
C TYR A 440 6.34 14.62 -0.15
N ILE A 441 5.09 14.40 -0.53
CA ILE A 441 4.50 15.06 -1.72
C ILE A 441 4.26 16.56 -1.52
N LEU A 442 4.43 17.07 -0.31
CA LEU A 442 4.36 18.50 0.00
C LEU A 442 5.75 19.14 0.16
N GLN A 443 6.84 18.37 0.10
CA GLN A 443 8.20 18.91 0.12
C GLN A 443 8.51 19.71 -1.14
N SER A 444 9.26 20.79 -0.99
CA SER A 444 9.56 21.71 -2.10
C SER A 444 10.37 21.07 -3.22
N ASP A 445 11.18 20.04 -2.91
CA ASP A 445 12.01 19.29 -3.85
C ASP A 445 11.30 18.08 -4.49
N SER A 446 10.08 17.75 -4.07
CA SER A 446 9.25 16.69 -4.66
C SER A 446 8.58 17.12 -5.97
N VAL A 447 9.37 17.54 -6.95
CA VAL A 447 8.93 18.27 -8.18
C VAL A 447 7.78 17.56 -8.93
N ASN A 448 7.78 16.22 -8.98
CA ASN A 448 6.79 15.44 -9.73
C ASN A 448 5.50 15.17 -8.95
N SER A 449 5.54 15.29 -7.62
CA SER A 449 4.44 14.91 -6.70
C SER A 449 3.86 16.10 -5.95
N ASN A 450 4.64 17.15 -5.73
CA ASN A 450 4.18 18.39 -5.11
C ASN A 450 3.36 19.24 -6.09
N TYR A 451 2.16 18.77 -6.37
CA TYR A 451 1.25 19.50 -7.27
C TYR A 451 0.90 20.88 -6.72
N SER A 452 0.80 21.03 -5.40
CA SER A 452 0.46 22.30 -4.76
C SER A 452 1.52 23.40 -4.95
N ARG A 453 2.72 23.05 -5.39
CA ARG A 453 3.87 23.98 -5.46
C ARG A 453 4.20 24.60 -4.12
N TYR A 454 3.81 23.94 -3.04
CA TYR A 454 4.08 24.38 -1.68
C TYR A 454 5.59 24.46 -1.43
N ASN A 455 6.00 25.54 -0.80
CA ASN A 455 7.40 25.79 -0.45
C ASN A 455 7.46 26.43 0.94
N ASN A 456 7.85 25.64 1.93
CA ASN A 456 8.00 26.09 3.29
C ASN A 456 9.29 25.49 3.89
N PRO A 457 10.36 26.30 4.09
CA PRO A 457 11.63 25.80 4.60
C PRO A 457 11.55 25.13 5.98
N ALA A 458 10.62 25.56 6.85
CA ALA A 458 10.43 24.95 8.17
C ALA A 458 9.81 23.54 8.04
N TYR A 459 8.87 23.36 7.10
CA TYR A 459 8.32 22.06 6.75
C TYR A 459 9.41 21.11 6.23
N ASP A 460 10.17 21.55 5.24
CA ASP A 460 11.24 20.76 4.63
C ASP A 460 12.33 20.37 5.64
N ALA A 461 12.68 21.29 6.58
CA ALA A 461 13.63 21.01 7.63
C ALA A 461 13.13 19.91 8.59
N LEU A 462 11.85 19.89 8.95
CA LEU A 462 11.24 18.84 9.76
C LEU A 462 11.24 17.50 9.03
N MET A 463 10.85 17.48 7.75
CA MET A 463 10.86 16.27 6.92
C MET A 463 12.27 15.68 6.81
N LYS A 464 13.29 16.53 6.58
CA LYS A 464 14.70 16.10 6.53
C LYS A 464 15.17 15.52 7.87
N ARG A 465 14.81 16.16 8.99
CA ARG A 465 15.13 15.66 10.35
C ARG A 465 14.43 14.32 10.61
N ALA A 466 13.17 14.19 10.21
CA ALA A 466 12.42 12.94 10.35
C ALA A 466 13.05 11.80 9.55
N ALA A 467 13.54 12.08 8.33
CA ALA A 467 14.21 11.06 7.50
C ALA A 467 15.48 10.50 8.18
N ALA A 468 16.21 11.32 8.95
CA ALA A 468 17.42 10.92 9.66
C ALA A 468 17.15 10.36 11.08
N MET A 469 15.87 10.28 11.53
CA MET A 469 15.52 9.89 12.90
C MET A 469 15.23 8.39 12.99
N GLU A 470 16.06 7.64 13.72
CA GLU A 470 15.89 6.19 13.92
C GLU A 470 14.77 5.84 14.90
N ASN A 471 14.62 6.65 15.97
CA ASN A 471 13.56 6.39 16.95
C ASN A 471 12.18 6.65 16.34
N ALA A 472 11.38 5.62 16.18
CA ALA A 472 10.08 5.68 15.51
C ALA A 472 9.12 6.70 16.15
N SER A 473 9.07 6.80 17.49
CA SER A 473 8.21 7.76 18.18
C SER A 473 8.66 9.21 18.00
N ALA A 474 9.98 9.47 18.09
CA ALA A 474 10.53 10.79 17.85
C ALA A 474 10.36 11.20 16.38
N ARG A 475 10.51 10.24 15.46
CA ARG A 475 10.28 10.44 14.03
C ARG A 475 8.81 10.78 13.76
N ALA A 476 7.88 10.02 14.32
CA ALA A 476 6.44 10.27 14.19
C ALA A 476 6.07 11.69 14.68
N GLU A 477 6.70 12.16 15.77
CA GLU A 477 6.47 13.51 16.29
C GLU A 477 7.02 14.61 15.35
N LEU A 478 8.17 14.41 14.71
CA LEU A 478 8.69 15.35 13.71
C LEU A 478 7.77 15.43 12.47
N LEU A 479 7.27 14.27 12.01
CA LEU A 479 6.31 14.21 10.92
C LEU A 479 4.98 14.88 11.30
N ARG A 480 4.53 14.71 12.55
CA ARG A 480 3.31 15.36 13.05
C ARG A 480 3.46 16.90 13.07
N GLN A 481 4.61 17.41 13.49
CA GLN A 481 4.92 18.85 13.44
C GLN A 481 4.96 19.38 12.00
N ALA A 482 5.50 18.61 11.07
CA ALA A 482 5.46 18.96 9.64
C ALA A 482 4.00 19.01 9.14
N GLU A 483 3.18 18.01 9.48
CA GLU A 483 1.77 18.01 9.11
C GLU A 483 1.01 19.20 9.71
N GLU A 484 1.28 19.59 10.96
CA GLU A 484 0.67 20.78 11.57
C GLU A 484 0.96 22.06 10.77
N ILE A 485 2.21 22.22 10.29
CA ILE A 485 2.56 23.36 9.44
C ILE A 485 1.75 23.32 8.15
N ALA A 486 1.69 22.18 7.47
CA ALA A 486 0.95 22.02 6.23
C ALA A 486 -0.55 22.25 6.43
N MET A 487 -1.14 21.72 7.52
CA MET A 487 -2.57 21.89 7.81
C MET A 487 -2.93 23.31 8.23
N ARG A 488 -2.02 24.07 8.82
CA ARG A 488 -2.17 25.51 9.08
C ARG A 488 -2.05 26.32 7.79
N ASP A 489 -1.09 25.98 6.92
CA ASP A 489 -0.81 26.73 5.69
C ASP A 489 -1.76 26.37 4.53
N GLN A 490 -2.42 25.20 4.62
CA GLN A 490 -3.48 24.74 3.69
C GLN A 490 -3.08 24.74 2.20
N PRO A 491 -1.93 24.18 1.80
CA PRO A 491 -1.60 24.01 0.38
C PRO A 491 -2.54 22.97 -0.28
N VAL A 492 -3.14 22.13 0.54
CA VAL A 492 -4.14 21.13 0.17
C VAL A 492 -5.35 21.21 1.10
N ILE A 493 -6.50 20.79 0.61
CA ILE A 493 -7.74 20.65 1.39
C ILE A 493 -8.10 19.17 1.43
N PRO A 494 -7.73 18.42 2.47
CA PRO A 494 -8.19 17.06 2.68
C PRO A 494 -9.71 17.01 2.73
N LEU A 495 -10.30 16.04 2.05
CA LEU A 495 -11.76 15.90 1.92
C LEU A 495 -12.25 14.68 2.70
N TYR A 496 -11.71 13.51 2.39
CA TYR A 496 -12.08 12.25 3.03
C TYR A 496 -10.96 11.22 2.88
N PHE A 497 -10.94 10.26 3.81
CA PHE A 497 -10.10 9.08 3.73
C PHE A 497 -10.84 7.97 3.02
N GLY A 498 -10.11 7.26 2.16
CA GLY A 498 -10.63 6.14 1.40
C GLY A 498 -10.87 4.90 2.25
N VAL A 499 -11.68 4.01 1.70
CA VAL A 499 -11.91 2.67 2.25
C VAL A 499 -11.74 1.64 1.14
N THR A 500 -11.19 0.49 1.49
CA THR A 500 -11.28 -0.69 0.62
C THR A 500 -12.59 -1.43 0.90
N LYS A 501 -13.13 -2.04 -0.13
CA LYS A 501 -14.40 -2.76 -0.10
C LYS A 501 -14.17 -4.19 -0.54
N SER A 502 -14.52 -5.14 0.28
CA SER A 502 -14.45 -6.55 -0.09
C SER A 502 -15.63 -7.34 0.47
N LEU A 503 -15.95 -8.45 -0.17
CA LEU A 503 -16.86 -9.46 0.34
C LEU A 503 -16.03 -10.68 0.75
N VAL A 504 -16.24 -11.14 1.96
CA VAL A 504 -15.52 -12.29 2.52
C VAL A 504 -16.52 -13.25 3.12
N SER A 505 -16.61 -14.45 2.56
CA SER A 505 -17.52 -15.50 3.04
C SER A 505 -17.20 -15.86 4.49
N GLN A 506 -18.23 -16.18 5.28
CA GLN A 506 -18.06 -16.68 6.64
C GLN A 506 -17.25 -17.99 6.70
N ARG A 507 -17.14 -18.71 5.59
CA ARG A 507 -16.28 -19.91 5.46
C ARG A 507 -14.78 -19.57 5.47
N VAL A 508 -14.40 -18.32 5.18
CA VAL A 508 -12.99 -17.88 5.18
C VAL A 508 -12.60 -17.48 6.60
N VAL A 509 -11.66 -18.22 7.16
CA VAL A 509 -11.10 -17.98 8.49
C VAL A 509 -9.69 -17.39 8.36
N GLY A 510 -9.30 -16.50 9.28
CA GLY A 510 -7.98 -15.87 9.30
C GLY A 510 -7.93 -14.52 8.58
N TRP A 511 -8.99 -14.10 7.88
CA TRP A 511 -9.03 -12.77 7.28
C TRP A 511 -9.00 -11.68 8.37
N ARG A 512 -8.11 -10.70 8.21
CA ARG A 512 -7.92 -9.55 9.09
C ARG A 512 -8.03 -8.26 8.29
N ALA A 513 -8.81 -7.30 8.78
CA ALA A 513 -8.84 -5.95 8.21
C ALA A 513 -7.48 -5.28 8.42
N ASN A 514 -6.90 -4.73 7.36
CA ASN A 514 -5.66 -3.97 7.46
C ASN A 514 -5.63 -2.83 6.42
N ALA A 515 -4.90 -1.76 6.75
CA ALA A 515 -4.92 -0.52 5.98
C ALA A 515 -4.18 -0.62 4.63
N VAL A 516 -3.27 -1.59 4.48
CA VAL A 516 -2.55 -1.86 3.22
C VAL A 516 -3.35 -2.76 2.26
N ASP A 517 -4.48 -3.32 2.72
CA ASP A 517 -5.37 -4.24 1.98
C ASP A 517 -4.66 -5.49 1.43
N VAL A 518 -3.65 -5.98 2.15
CA VAL A 518 -2.90 -7.18 1.78
C VAL A 518 -3.40 -8.37 2.61
N HIS A 519 -3.94 -9.37 1.92
CA HIS A 519 -4.51 -10.57 2.53
C HIS A 519 -3.87 -11.82 1.92
N LEU A 520 -2.70 -12.20 2.46
CA LEU A 520 -1.92 -13.35 1.99
C LEU A 520 -2.68 -14.65 2.24
N SER A 521 -2.88 -15.45 1.18
CA SER A 521 -3.66 -16.68 1.27
C SER A 521 -3.09 -17.71 2.25
N ARG A 522 -1.79 -17.64 2.56
CA ARG A 522 -1.14 -18.53 3.56
C ARG A 522 -1.69 -18.38 4.98
N TYR A 523 -2.29 -17.23 5.31
CA TYR A 523 -2.93 -16.98 6.62
C TYR A 523 -4.41 -17.35 6.64
N LEU A 524 -4.96 -17.74 5.49
CA LEU A 524 -6.37 -18.04 5.33
C LEU A 524 -6.63 -19.54 5.31
N SER A 525 -7.83 -19.92 5.72
CA SER A 525 -8.36 -21.27 5.53
C SER A 525 -9.84 -21.20 5.15
N VAL A 526 -10.35 -22.29 4.59
CA VAL A 526 -11.77 -22.40 4.20
C VAL A 526 -12.39 -23.57 4.97
N VAL A 527 -13.35 -23.26 5.83
CA VAL A 527 -14.13 -24.29 6.53
C VAL A 527 -15.30 -24.78 5.66
N LYS A 528 -15.70 -26.05 5.90
CA LYS A 528 -16.80 -26.72 5.14
C LYS A 528 -18.16 -26.13 5.47
#